data_fd63d11cd4e2b7df4c32f872bbc34825
#
_entry.id   fd63d11cd4e2b7df4c32f872bbc34825
#
_cell.length_a   1.000
_cell.length_b   1.000
_cell.length_c   1.000
_cell.angle_alpha   90.00
_cell.angle_beta   90.00
_cell.angle_gamma   90.00
#
_symmetry.space_group_name_H-M   'P 1'
#
loop_
_entity.id
_entity.type
_entity.pdbx_description
1 polymer ?
#
loop_
_entity_poly.entity_id
_entity_poly.type
_entity_poly.pdbx_seq_one_letter_code
_entity_poly.pdbx_strand_id
1 'polypeptide(L)'
;PVPAAVTDVAAAVDAANRLLATTVALSAYDPVRDETFTWPVEPRVWSAWLRLTVDPAAPTAAPTLAVDKQIAAAYLDTLAAEMGDGRYLHEDETPEAIRAALLAGQPAAQARVYHRESRYVVQSGETLSSIGYDAGIPYPWIQQANPGVDALTVGQEIVIPSPDALLPLPVVPGKRIVVSMSEQRARVYENGQLKWDWPASTGINSSPTAPGIFQIQSHEPNAYAGNWDLWMPSFMGIYRPVPTSDFMNGFHGFPTRGNAQLLWTGDLGHRVTYGCILLSSENAQVLYDWAEEGVVVEVRR
;
A
#
# COMPACT_ATOMS: atom_id res chain seq x y z
N PRO A 1 -22.05 -32.20 39.11
CA PRO A 1 -22.90 -31.91 37.95
C PRO A 1 -22.11 -32.27 36.72
N VAL A 2 -22.60 -33.27 35.98
CA VAL A 2 -22.07 -33.64 34.67
C VAL A 2 -22.38 -32.43 33.76
N PRO A 3 -21.38 -31.86 33.01
CA PRO A 3 -21.66 -30.78 32.04
C PRO A 3 -22.73 -31.30 31.07
N ALA A 4 -23.68 -30.43 30.74
CA ALA A 4 -24.68 -30.73 29.72
C ALA A 4 -23.96 -31.20 28.45
N ALA A 5 -24.20 -32.40 28.02
CA ALA A 5 -23.63 -32.99 26.82
C ALA A 5 -24.00 -32.08 25.63
N VAL A 6 -23.03 -31.78 24.77
CA VAL A 6 -23.27 -31.19 23.46
C VAL A 6 -24.32 -32.04 22.75
N THR A 7 -25.55 -31.55 22.68
CA THR A 7 -26.73 -32.35 22.25
C THR A 7 -26.81 -32.51 20.73
N ASP A 8 -25.93 -31.89 19.96
CA ASP A 8 -25.91 -32.03 18.47
C ASP A 8 -24.48 -32.20 17.94
N VAL A 9 -23.85 -33.31 18.32
CA VAL A 9 -22.53 -33.71 17.81
C VAL A 9 -22.57 -33.96 16.30
N ALA A 10 -23.68 -34.41 15.76
CA ALA A 10 -23.81 -34.74 14.34
C ALA A 10 -23.71 -33.46 13.48
N ALA A 11 -24.42 -32.39 13.83
CA ALA A 11 -24.36 -31.14 13.12
C ALA A 11 -22.96 -30.48 13.19
N ALA A 12 -22.27 -30.60 14.34
CA ALA A 12 -20.91 -30.09 14.49
C ALA A 12 -19.90 -30.90 13.64
N VAL A 13 -20.04 -32.25 13.60
CA VAL A 13 -19.22 -33.11 12.75
C VAL A 13 -19.46 -32.86 11.29
N ASP A 14 -20.70 -32.65 10.85
CA ASP A 14 -21.04 -32.33 9.47
C ASP A 14 -20.49 -30.95 9.06
N ALA A 15 -20.53 -29.96 9.95
CA ALA A 15 -19.93 -28.65 9.72
C ALA A 15 -18.40 -28.75 9.58
N ALA A 16 -17.76 -29.51 10.47
CA ALA A 16 -16.31 -29.73 10.39
C ALA A 16 -15.91 -30.47 9.10
N ASN A 17 -16.68 -31.52 8.71
CA ASN A 17 -16.42 -32.24 7.46
C ASN A 17 -16.59 -31.38 6.22
N ARG A 18 -17.60 -30.49 6.20
CA ARG A 18 -17.76 -29.51 5.11
C ARG A 18 -16.57 -28.56 5.04
N LEU A 19 -16.11 -28.05 6.19
CA LEU A 19 -14.93 -27.21 6.26
C LEU A 19 -13.70 -27.94 5.72
N LEU A 20 -13.46 -29.16 6.17
CA LEU A 20 -12.32 -30.01 5.76
C LEU A 20 -12.37 -30.42 4.28
N ALA A 21 -13.50 -30.27 3.61
CA ALA A 21 -13.62 -30.46 2.17
C ALA A 21 -13.37 -29.15 1.38
N THR A 22 -13.16 -28.01 2.05
CA THR A 22 -13.05 -26.70 1.42
C THR A 22 -11.60 -26.35 1.12
N THR A 23 -11.28 -26.10 -0.13
CA THR A 23 -10.05 -25.43 -0.56
C THR A 23 -10.34 -23.95 -0.73
N VAL A 24 -9.50 -23.10 -0.12
CA VAL A 24 -9.57 -21.64 -0.27
C VAL A 24 -8.42 -21.18 -1.15
N ALA A 25 -8.68 -20.36 -2.14
CA ALA A 25 -7.61 -19.67 -2.88
C ALA A 25 -7.09 -18.51 -2.05
N LEU A 26 -5.79 -18.42 -1.81
CA LEU A 26 -5.14 -17.22 -1.30
C LEU A 26 -4.77 -16.34 -2.50
N SER A 27 -5.39 -15.16 -2.59
CA SER A 27 -5.09 -14.15 -3.59
C SER A 27 -4.33 -13.01 -2.91
N ALA A 28 -3.03 -12.88 -3.19
CA ALA A 28 -2.16 -11.88 -2.59
C ALA A 28 -1.74 -10.83 -3.63
N TYR A 29 -2.14 -9.58 -3.40
CA TYR A 29 -1.82 -8.47 -4.28
C TYR A 29 -0.56 -7.72 -3.81
N ASP A 30 0.37 -7.53 -4.73
CA ASP A 30 1.57 -6.70 -4.58
C ASP A 30 1.30 -5.29 -5.12
N PRO A 31 1.06 -4.28 -4.28
CA PRO A 31 0.78 -2.93 -4.73
C PRO A 31 2.00 -2.22 -5.32
N VAL A 32 3.21 -2.69 -5.00
CA VAL A 32 4.46 -2.08 -5.50
C VAL A 32 4.74 -2.51 -6.93
N ARG A 33 4.49 -3.79 -7.26
CA ARG A 33 4.74 -4.35 -8.58
C ARG A 33 3.50 -4.44 -9.47
N ASP A 34 2.32 -4.18 -8.91
CA ASP A 34 1.01 -4.37 -9.57
C ASP A 34 0.82 -5.82 -10.05
N GLU A 35 1.18 -6.77 -9.18
CA GLU A 35 1.12 -8.20 -9.44
C GLU A 35 0.17 -8.89 -8.47
N THR A 36 -0.45 -9.98 -8.89
CA THR A 36 -1.28 -10.81 -8.01
C THR A 36 -0.80 -12.26 -8.06
N PHE A 37 -0.53 -12.81 -6.88
CA PHE A 37 -0.20 -14.21 -6.70
C PHE A 37 -1.45 -14.95 -6.23
N THR A 38 -1.60 -16.20 -6.67
CA THR A 38 -2.72 -17.04 -6.25
C THR A 38 -2.25 -18.45 -5.94
N TRP A 39 -2.55 -18.92 -4.74
CA TRP A 39 -2.23 -20.28 -4.30
C TRP A 39 -3.47 -20.99 -3.77
N PRO A 40 -3.64 -22.29 -4.06
CA PRO A 40 -4.63 -23.10 -3.38
C PRO A 40 -4.15 -23.40 -1.96
N VAL A 41 -4.95 -23.07 -0.96
CA VAL A 41 -4.70 -23.43 0.44
C VAL A 41 -5.56 -24.64 0.76
N GLU A 42 -4.98 -25.82 0.61
CA GLU A 42 -5.68 -27.09 0.80
C GLU A 42 -6.03 -27.33 2.27
N PRO A 43 -7.07 -28.14 2.55
CA PRO A 43 -7.49 -28.48 3.91
C PRO A 43 -6.37 -29.03 4.79
N ARG A 44 -5.47 -29.85 4.23
CA ARG A 44 -4.30 -30.38 4.95
C ARG A 44 -3.32 -29.28 5.42
N VAL A 45 -3.29 -28.12 4.73
CA VAL A 45 -2.43 -27.00 5.08
C VAL A 45 -3.08 -26.17 6.18
N TRP A 46 -4.28 -25.61 5.92
CA TRP A 46 -4.90 -24.71 6.89
C TRP A 46 -5.37 -25.41 8.16
N SER A 47 -5.78 -26.71 8.11
CA SER A 47 -6.18 -27.46 9.31
C SER A 47 -5.00 -27.74 10.25
N ALA A 48 -3.77 -27.69 9.77
CA ALA A 48 -2.60 -27.87 10.62
C ALA A 48 -2.40 -26.70 11.60
N TRP A 49 -2.82 -25.49 11.24
CA TRP A 49 -2.63 -24.27 12.04
C TRP A 49 -3.92 -23.64 12.56
N LEU A 50 -5.09 -24.25 12.33
CA LEU A 50 -6.32 -23.88 13.03
C LEU A 50 -6.43 -24.70 14.33
N ARG A 51 -6.74 -23.98 15.42
CA ARG A 51 -6.93 -24.57 16.76
C ARG A 51 -8.33 -24.27 17.25
N LEU A 52 -8.98 -25.32 17.76
CA LEU A 52 -10.22 -25.14 18.50
C LEU A 52 -9.88 -24.61 19.89
N THR A 53 -10.42 -23.46 20.24
CA THR A 53 -10.26 -22.84 21.56
C THR A 53 -11.60 -22.74 22.27
N VAL A 54 -11.58 -23.02 23.58
CA VAL A 54 -12.73 -22.82 24.46
C VAL A 54 -12.34 -21.72 25.45
N ASP A 55 -13.18 -20.71 25.61
CA ASP A 55 -12.94 -19.68 26.61
C ASP A 55 -13.06 -20.28 28.01
N PRO A 56 -11.97 -20.28 28.82
CA PRO A 56 -12.02 -20.81 30.18
C PRO A 56 -12.98 -20.07 31.08
N ALA A 57 -13.25 -18.77 30.81
CA ALA A 57 -14.18 -17.95 31.56
C ALA A 57 -15.66 -18.18 31.16
N ALA A 58 -15.88 -18.78 29.97
CA ALA A 58 -17.19 -19.10 29.44
C ALA A 58 -17.22 -20.51 28.85
N PRO A 59 -17.02 -21.58 29.66
CA PRO A 59 -16.84 -22.94 29.16
C PRO A 59 -18.08 -23.56 28.47
N THR A 60 -19.23 -22.88 28.59
CA THR A 60 -20.48 -23.22 27.88
C THR A 60 -20.66 -22.48 26.57
N ALA A 61 -19.79 -21.53 26.23
CA ALA A 61 -19.80 -20.85 24.94
C ALA A 61 -19.36 -21.81 23.83
N ALA A 62 -19.83 -21.52 22.61
CA ALA A 62 -19.39 -22.29 21.45
C ALA A 62 -17.87 -22.15 21.27
N PRO A 63 -17.15 -23.23 20.94
CA PRO A 63 -15.74 -23.18 20.66
C PRO A 63 -15.45 -22.24 19.48
N THR A 64 -14.32 -21.53 19.52
CA THR A 64 -13.86 -20.68 18.44
C THR A 64 -12.65 -21.29 17.75
N LEU A 65 -12.47 -20.97 16.47
CA LEU A 65 -11.26 -21.34 15.73
C LEU A 65 -10.24 -20.20 15.84
N ALA A 66 -9.09 -20.51 16.40
CA ALA A 66 -7.92 -19.61 16.46
C ALA A 66 -6.81 -20.10 15.54
N VAL A 67 -5.97 -19.18 15.10
CA VAL A 67 -4.79 -19.47 14.28
C VAL A 67 -3.59 -19.77 15.18
N ASP A 68 -2.90 -20.88 14.91
CA ASP A 68 -1.56 -21.12 15.42
C ASP A 68 -0.55 -20.41 14.51
N LYS A 69 -0.14 -19.21 14.93
CA LYS A 69 0.71 -18.33 14.11
C LYS A 69 2.07 -18.92 13.77
N GLN A 70 2.67 -19.72 14.67
CA GLN A 70 3.99 -20.32 14.41
C GLN A 70 3.95 -21.32 13.26
N ILE A 71 2.88 -22.15 13.24
CA ILE A 71 2.72 -23.13 12.16
C ILE A 71 2.33 -22.45 10.85
N ALA A 72 1.46 -21.44 10.92
CA ALA A 72 1.08 -20.64 9.76
C ALA A 72 2.29 -19.91 9.15
N ALA A 73 3.17 -19.31 9.96
CA ALA A 73 4.37 -18.62 9.52
C ALA A 73 5.27 -19.49 8.64
N ALA A 74 5.51 -20.76 9.05
CA ALA A 74 6.33 -21.68 8.25
C ALA A 74 5.74 -21.95 6.85
N TYR A 75 4.41 -21.96 6.72
CA TYR A 75 3.76 -22.05 5.41
C TYR A 75 3.94 -20.76 4.61
N LEU A 76 3.75 -19.60 5.23
CA LEU A 76 3.93 -18.28 4.57
C LEU A 76 5.37 -18.09 4.07
N ASP A 77 6.38 -18.59 4.81
CA ASP A 77 7.79 -18.56 4.38
C ASP A 77 8.01 -19.34 3.08
N THR A 78 7.28 -20.45 2.85
CA THR A 78 7.37 -21.17 1.58
C THR A 78 6.83 -20.33 0.42
N LEU A 79 5.73 -19.59 0.63
CA LEU A 79 5.16 -18.70 -0.38
C LEU A 79 6.07 -17.48 -0.63
N ALA A 80 6.69 -16.96 0.45
CA ALA A 80 7.66 -15.88 0.35
C ALA A 80 8.87 -16.27 -0.53
N ALA A 81 9.36 -17.50 -0.37
CA ALA A 81 10.46 -18.03 -1.18
C ALA A 81 10.08 -18.13 -2.67
N GLU A 82 8.82 -18.48 -2.98
CA GLU A 82 8.31 -18.50 -4.37
C GLU A 82 8.20 -17.09 -4.97
N MET A 83 7.78 -16.09 -4.18
CA MET A 83 7.68 -14.70 -4.64
C MET A 83 9.05 -14.06 -4.89
N GLY A 84 10.07 -14.42 -4.10
CA GLY A 84 11.42 -13.86 -4.18
C GLY A 84 11.50 -12.36 -3.84
N ASP A 85 12.65 -11.74 -4.14
CA ASP A 85 12.88 -10.29 -4.07
C ASP A 85 12.57 -9.63 -2.71
N GLY A 86 12.73 -10.37 -1.58
CA GLY A 86 12.45 -9.88 -0.24
C GLY A 86 10.97 -9.66 0.06
N ARG A 87 10.07 -10.18 -0.79
CA ARG A 87 8.62 -10.14 -0.59
C ARG A 87 8.17 -11.14 0.46
N TYR A 88 7.12 -10.81 1.19
CA TYR A 88 6.56 -11.69 2.21
C TYR A 88 5.06 -11.42 2.42
N LEU A 89 4.40 -12.36 3.09
CA LEU A 89 3.02 -12.24 3.55
C LEU A 89 3.02 -12.02 5.07
N HIS A 90 2.18 -11.11 5.55
CA HIS A 90 2.16 -10.78 6.97
C HIS A 90 1.63 -11.94 7.81
N GLU A 91 2.38 -12.33 8.85
CA GLU A 91 2.13 -13.52 9.68
C GLU A 91 0.82 -13.44 10.50
N ASP A 92 0.34 -12.26 10.79
CA ASP A 92 -0.92 -12.04 11.50
C ASP A 92 -2.11 -11.91 10.54
N GLU A 93 -1.96 -11.11 9.48
CA GLU A 93 -3.07 -10.73 8.60
C GLU A 93 -3.47 -11.88 7.67
N THR A 94 -2.51 -12.54 7.06
CA THR A 94 -2.78 -13.53 6.01
C THR A 94 -3.49 -14.79 6.54
N PRO A 95 -3.06 -15.41 7.66
CA PRO A 95 -3.78 -16.55 8.23
C PRO A 95 -5.18 -16.18 8.73
N GLU A 96 -5.36 -14.97 9.25
CA GLU A 96 -6.67 -14.48 9.68
C GLU A 96 -7.61 -14.25 8.50
N ALA A 97 -7.09 -13.74 7.38
CA ALA A 97 -7.88 -13.61 6.14
C ALA A 97 -8.34 -14.98 5.62
N ILE A 98 -7.47 -15.99 5.65
CA ILE A 98 -7.82 -17.37 5.25
C ILE A 98 -8.85 -17.94 6.21
N ARG A 99 -8.68 -17.79 7.53
CA ARG A 99 -9.66 -18.24 8.54
C ARG A 99 -11.01 -17.58 8.32
N ALA A 100 -11.03 -16.26 8.09
CA ALA A 100 -12.27 -15.51 7.84
C ALA A 100 -12.99 -16.01 6.58
N ALA A 101 -12.25 -16.23 5.48
CA ALA A 101 -12.79 -16.74 4.23
C ALA A 101 -13.41 -18.16 4.41
N LEU A 102 -12.70 -19.04 5.13
CA LEU A 102 -13.19 -20.38 5.46
C LEU A 102 -14.51 -20.33 6.25
N LEU A 103 -14.58 -19.51 7.30
CA LEU A 103 -15.77 -19.38 8.15
C LEU A 103 -16.95 -18.74 7.40
N ALA A 104 -16.67 -17.83 6.47
CA ALA A 104 -17.69 -17.19 5.63
C ALA A 104 -18.09 -18.04 4.40
N GLY A 105 -17.45 -19.21 4.19
CA GLY A 105 -17.66 -20.04 3.00
C GLY A 105 -17.24 -19.34 1.70
N GLN A 106 -16.29 -18.42 1.75
CA GLN A 106 -15.79 -17.72 0.59
C GLN A 106 -14.73 -18.56 -0.14
N PRO A 107 -14.70 -18.55 -1.49
CA PRO A 107 -13.76 -19.36 -2.27
C PRO A 107 -12.33 -18.80 -2.24
N ALA A 108 -12.15 -17.54 -1.84
CA ALA A 108 -10.85 -16.88 -1.83
C ALA A 108 -10.66 -15.98 -0.59
N ALA A 109 -9.45 -15.99 -0.05
CA ALA A 109 -8.94 -15.04 0.92
C ALA A 109 -8.09 -13.99 0.21
N GLN A 110 -8.24 -12.72 0.61
CA GLN A 110 -7.44 -11.63 0.07
C GLN A 110 -6.33 -11.28 1.04
N ALA A 111 -5.11 -11.11 0.52
CA ALA A 111 -3.95 -10.69 1.29
C ALA A 111 -3.16 -9.62 0.53
N ARG A 112 -2.27 -8.92 1.26
CA ARG A 112 -1.30 -7.99 0.69
C ARG A 112 0.08 -8.63 0.73
N VAL A 113 0.86 -8.43 -0.34
CA VAL A 113 2.30 -8.70 -0.38
C VAL A 113 3.03 -7.51 0.20
N TYR A 114 3.97 -7.78 1.09
CA TYR A 114 4.85 -6.80 1.73
C TYR A 114 6.29 -6.99 1.26
N HIS A 115 7.11 -5.95 1.44
CA HIS A 115 8.51 -5.90 1.02
C HIS A 115 9.41 -5.64 2.22
N ARG A 116 10.54 -6.32 2.28
CA ARG A 116 11.58 -6.04 3.27
C ARG A 116 12.39 -4.82 2.85
N GLU A 117 13.04 -4.18 3.82
CA GLU A 117 14.13 -3.24 3.51
C GLU A 117 15.23 -3.95 2.73
N SER A 118 16.00 -3.20 1.96
CA SER A 118 17.12 -3.74 1.20
C SER A 118 18.43 -3.04 1.55
N ARG A 119 19.56 -3.70 1.22
CA ARG A 119 20.91 -3.15 1.36
C ARG A 119 21.39 -2.66 0.01
N TYR A 120 21.97 -1.49 -0.02
CA TYR A 120 22.51 -0.88 -1.21
C TYR A 120 23.97 -0.48 -1.01
N VAL A 121 24.84 -0.82 -1.96
CA VAL A 121 26.26 -0.43 -1.93
C VAL A 121 26.46 0.79 -2.80
N VAL A 122 26.83 1.91 -2.18
CA VAL A 122 27.00 3.22 -2.82
C VAL A 122 28.06 3.16 -3.92
N GLN A 123 27.70 3.63 -5.11
CA GLN A 123 28.58 3.70 -6.27
C GLN A 123 29.22 5.07 -6.40
N SER A 124 30.26 5.17 -7.27
CA SER A 124 30.97 6.43 -7.51
C SER A 124 30.02 7.48 -8.12
N GLY A 125 29.99 8.68 -7.54
CA GLY A 125 29.21 9.82 -8.01
C GLY A 125 27.76 9.85 -7.53
N GLU A 126 27.33 8.88 -6.75
CA GLU A 126 25.98 8.86 -6.20
C GLU A 126 25.81 9.79 -4.99
N THR A 127 24.57 10.23 -4.82
CA THR A 127 24.07 10.99 -3.69
C THR A 127 22.83 10.31 -3.11
N LEU A 128 22.44 10.61 -1.88
CA LEU A 128 21.16 10.12 -1.33
C LEU A 128 19.99 10.48 -2.23
N SER A 129 20.03 11.64 -2.89
CA SER A 129 18.98 12.06 -3.81
C SER A 129 18.92 11.21 -5.07
N SER A 130 20.08 10.86 -5.68
CA SER A 130 20.09 9.99 -6.86
C SER A 130 19.68 8.56 -6.50
N ILE A 131 20.18 8.02 -5.38
CA ILE A 131 19.80 6.69 -4.89
C ILE A 131 18.31 6.65 -4.59
N GLY A 132 17.77 7.65 -3.88
CA GLY A 132 16.34 7.74 -3.58
C GLY A 132 15.47 7.84 -4.84
N TYR A 133 15.93 8.63 -5.81
CA TYR A 133 15.27 8.75 -7.11
C TYR A 133 15.23 7.39 -7.84
N ASP A 134 16.33 6.62 -7.79
CA ASP A 134 16.43 5.32 -8.43
C ASP A 134 15.67 4.22 -7.68
N ALA A 135 15.67 4.27 -6.36
CA ALA A 135 14.94 3.34 -5.50
C ALA A 135 13.42 3.62 -5.42
N GLY A 136 12.96 4.79 -5.88
CA GLY A 136 11.55 5.19 -5.73
C GLY A 136 11.17 5.56 -4.29
N ILE A 137 12.15 6.00 -3.48
CA ILE A 137 12.00 6.39 -2.08
C ILE A 137 12.51 7.83 -1.91
N PRO A 138 11.73 8.79 -1.40
CA PRO A 138 12.23 10.13 -1.14
C PRO A 138 13.48 10.09 -0.25
N TYR A 139 14.58 10.76 -0.66
CA TYR A 139 15.87 10.60 0.00
C TYR A 139 15.88 10.88 1.52
N PRO A 140 15.04 11.76 2.09
CA PRO A 140 14.99 11.95 3.55
C PRO A 140 14.53 10.70 4.32
N TRP A 141 13.77 9.81 3.68
CA TRP A 141 13.40 8.52 4.24
C TRP A 141 14.62 7.57 4.30
N ILE A 142 15.47 7.58 3.26
CA ILE A 142 16.73 6.85 3.28
C ILE A 142 17.67 7.43 4.34
N GLN A 143 17.77 8.75 4.45
CA GLN A 143 18.57 9.42 5.48
C GLN A 143 18.11 9.04 6.90
N GLN A 144 16.81 9.00 7.15
CA GLN A 144 16.26 8.57 8.44
C GLN A 144 16.58 7.10 8.75
N ALA A 145 16.56 6.23 7.75
CA ALA A 145 16.91 4.81 7.90
C ALA A 145 18.43 4.58 8.13
N ASN A 146 19.26 5.60 7.90
CA ASN A 146 20.73 5.53 8.04
C ASN A 146 21.25 6.62 8.99
N PRO A 147 20.93 6.56 10.29
CA PRO A 147 21.36 7.58 11.24
C PRO A 147 22.89 7.65 11.32
N GLY A 148 23.44 8.87 11.32
CA GLY A 148 24.89 9.13 11.34
C GLY A 148 25.58 9.07 9.97
N VAL A 149 24.84 8.89 8.88
CA VAL A 149 25.35 9.00 7.52
C VAL A 149 25.14 10.43 7.02
N ASP A 150 26.12 11.30 7.28
CA ASP A 150 26.08 12.70 6.82
C ASP A 150 26.63 12.87 5.40
N ALA A 151 27.55 11.99 5.00
CA ALA A 151 28.13 11.93 3.65
C ALA A 151 28.30 10.48 3.20
N LEU A 152 28.04 10.24 1.92
CA LEU A 152 28.23 8.92 1.34
C LEU A 152 29.69 8.67 0.95
N THR A 153 30.14 7.43 1.15
CA THR A 153 31.44 6.93 0.70
C THR A 153 31.23 5.78 -0.29
N VAL A 154 32.00 5.76 -1.37
CA VAL A 154 31.95 4.66 -2.34
C VAL A 154 32.26 3.32 -1.64
N GLY A 155 31.43 2.32 -1.91
CA GLY A 155 31.51 1.00 -1.26
C GLY A 155 30.80 0.93 0.11
N GLN A 156 30.29 2.04 0.64
CA GLN A 156 29.49 2.06 1.86
C GLN A 156 28.16 1.33 1.61
N GLU A 157 27.78 0.46 2.54
CA GLU A 157 26.45 -0.14 2.55
C GLU A 157 25.47 0.75 3.32
N ILE A 158 24.32 1.03 2.71
CA ILE A 158 23.21 1.77 3.32
C ILE A 158 21.92 0.95 3.24
N VAL A 159 20.99 1.26 4.13
CA VAL A 159 19.64 0.69 4.14
C VAL A 159 18.75 1.51 3.22
N ILE A 160 18.07 0.84 2.31
CA ILE A 160 16.91 1.40 1.60
C ILE A 160 15.66 0.89 2.32
N PRO A 161 14.84 1.76 2.93
CA PRO A 161 13.65 1.32 3.65
C PRO A 161 12.66 0.63 2.72
N SER A 162 11.81 -0.21 3.31
CA SER A 162 10.73 -0.84 2.57
C SER A 162 9.84 0.20 1.88
N PRO A 163 9.44 -0.01 0.62
CA PRO A 163 8.44 0.83 -0.04
C PRO A 163 7.08 0.83 0.67
N ASP A 164 6.80 -0.20 1.48
CA ASP A 164 5.57 -0.27 2.28
C ASP A 164 5.45 0.84 3.32
N ALA A 165 6.56 1.46 3.72
CA ALA A 165 6.56 2.64 4.58
C ALA A 165 5.82 3.85 3.94
N LEU A 166 5.71 3.86 2.60
CA LEU A 166 4.98 4.87 1.82
C LEU A 166 3.54 4.46 1.51
N LEU A 167 3.13 3.26 1.95
CA LEU A 167 1.82 2.65 1.75
C LEU A 167 1.17 2.29 3.11
N PRO A 168 0.93 3.27 4.01
CA PRO A 168 0.55 2.99 5.40
C PRO A 168 -0.90 2.53 5.58
N LEU A 169 -1.73 2.66 4.55
CA LEU A 169 -3.17 2.36 4.63
C LEU A 169 -3.49 1.01 3.96
N PRO A 170 -4.62 0.39 4.29
CA PRO A 170 -5.13 -0.73 3.51
C PRO A 170 -5.27 -0.37 2.04
N VAL A 171 -4.83 -1.26 1.16
CA VAL A 171 -4.88 -1.02 -0.29
C VAL A 171 -6.32 -1.15 -0.79
N VAL A 172 -6.78 -0.15 -1.52
CA VAL A 172 -8.08 -0.19 -2.20
C VAL A 172 -7.96 -1.05 -3.45
N PRO A 173 -8.68 -2.17 -3.54
CA PRO A 173 -8.57 -3.08 -4.67
C PRO A 173 -9.16 -2.48 -5.95
N GLY A 174 -8.54 -2.79 -7.08
CA GLY A 174 -9.07 -2.42 -8.40
C GLY A 174 -8.92 -0.95 -8.78
N LYS A 175 -8.34 -0.09 -7.93
CA LYS A 175 -8.08 1.32 -8.21
C LYS A 175 -6.58 1.63 -8.21
N ARG A 176 -6.10 2.29 -9.26
CA ARG A 176 -4.69 2.71 -9.37
C ARG A 176 -4.57 4.00 -10.18
N ILE A 177 -3.68 4.87 -9.76
CA ILE A 177 -3.32 6.10 -10.49
C ILE A 177 -1.87 5.97 -10.92
N VAL A 178 -1.57 6.25 -12.19
CA VAL A 178 -0.20 6.25 -12.74
C VAL A 178 0.12 7.65 -13.26
N VAL A 179 1.13 8.28 -12.68
CA VAL A 179 1.63 9.60 -13.11
C VAL A 179 2.95 9.42 -13.85
N SER A 180 3.02 9.83 -15.09
CA SER A 180 4.26 9.86 -15.87
C SER A 180 4.88 11.25 -15.83
N MET A 181 6.07 11.37 -15.21
CA MET A 181 6.81 12.63 -15.15
C MET A 181 7.47 12.99 -16.48
N SER A 182 7.74 12.02 -17.35
CA SER A 182 8.27 12.30 -18.69
C SER A 182 7.19 12.77 -19.65
N GLU A 183 5.97 12.22 -19.56
CA GLU A 183 4.85 12.58 -20.41
C GLU A 183 4.00 13.71 -19.85
N GLN A 184 4.16 14.03 -18.55
CA GLN A 184 3.34 14.98 -17.80
C GLN A 184 1.85 14.65 -17.90
N ARG A 185 1.52 13.38 -17.56
CA ARG A 185 0.17 12.83 -17.63
C ARG A 185 -0.17 12.03 -16.37
N ALA A 186 -1.43 12.07 -15.99
CA ALA A 186 -2.03 11.23 -14.97
C ALA A 186 -3.05 10.28 -15.63
N ARG A 187 -2.85 8.97 -15.46
CA ARG A 187 -3.75 7.92 -15.94
C ARG A 187 -4.40 7.23 -14.76
N VAL A 188 -5.70 7.11 -14.81
CA VAL A 188 -6.50 6.48 -13.74
C VAL A 188 -7.06 5.18 -14.26
N TYR A 189 -6.86 4.13 -13.48
CA TYR A 189 -7.31 2.78 -13.80
C TYR A 189 -8.33 2.28 -12.77
N GLU A 190 -9.35 1.59 -13.27
CA GLU A 190 -10.34 0.89 -12.46
C GLU A 190 -10.50 -0.54 -12.98
N ASN A 191 -10.27 -1.53 -12.12
CA ASN A 191 -10.28 -2.95 -12.47
C ASN A 191 -9.39 -3.30 -13.68
N GLY A 192 -8.18 -2.69 -13.73
CA GLY A 192 -7.21 -2.87 -14.81
C GLY A 192 -7.55 -2.14 -16.11
N GLN A 193 -8.69 -1.45 -16.20
CA GLN A 193 -9.10 -0.68 -17.36
C GLN A 193 -8.78 0.79 -17.20
N LEU A 194 -8.24 1.43 -18.25
CA LEU A 194 -8.03 2.88 -18.29
C LEU A 194 -9.38 3.60 -18.22
N LYS A 195 -9.57 4.38 -17.17
CA LYS A 195 -10.78 5.18 -16.94
C LYS A 195 -10.61 6.62 -17.43
N TRP A 196 -9.48 7.22 -17.07
CA TRP A 196 -9.13 8.59 -17.49
C TRP A 196 -7.66 8.71 -17.82
N ASP A 197 -7.34 9.60 -18.76
CA ASP A 197 -5.98 9.99 -19.15
C ASP A 197 -5.95 11.51 -19.34
N TRP A 198 -5.32 12.22 -18.38
CA TRP A 198 -5.34 13.67 -18.32
C TRP A 198 -3.94 14.27 -18.40
N PRO A 199 -3.79 15.48 -18.99
CA PRO A 199 -2.61 16.29 -18.77
C PRO A 199 -2.44 16.56 -17.27
N ALA A 200 -1.22 16.41 -16.79
CA ALA A 200 -0.83 16.74 -15.42
C ALA A 200 0.46 17.56 -15.45
N SER A 201 0.78 18.22 -14.34
CA SER A 201 2.05 18.92 -14.20
C SER A 201 2.72 18.51 -12.90
N THR A 202 4.03 18.27 -12.95
CA THR A 202 4.82 17.82 -11.82
C THR A 202 5.84 18.88 -11.38
N GLY A 203 6.67 18.53 -10.40
CA GLY A 203 7.67 19.43 -9.82
C GLY A 203 8.75 19.85 -10.79
N ILE A 204 9.19 21.10 -10.64
CA ILE A 204 10.36 21.67 -11.35
C ILE A 204 11.65 20.94 -10.95
N ASN A 205 12.72 21.12 -11.72
CA ASN A 205 13.99 20.40 -11.48
C ASN A 205 14.61 20.67 -10.11
N SER A 206 14.41 21.85 -9.53
CA SER A 206 14.92 22.21 -8.20
C SER A 206 14.05 21.69 -7.05
N SER A 207 12.82 21.26 -7.34
CA SER A 207 11.87 20.68 -6.39
C SER A 207 11.02 19.62 -7.09
N PRO A 208 11.61 18.48 -7.48
CA PRO A 208 10.94 17.48 -8.30
C PRO A 208 9.89 16.70 -7.49
N THR A 209 8.85 16.24 -8.18
CA THR A 209 8.00 15.17 -7.66
C THR A 209 8.87 13.91 -7.50
N ALA A 210 8.78 13.23 -6.38
CA ALA A 210 9.53 11.98 -6.19
C ALA A 210 8.90 10.85 -7.02
N PRO A 211 9.68 10.06 -7.76
CA PRO A 211 9.19 8.79 -8.30
C PRO A 211 8.98 7.79 -7.17
N GLY A 212 8.11 6.83 -7.37
CA GLY A 212 7.84 5.77 -6.38
C GLY A 212 6.40 5.30 -6.38
N ILE A 213 6.11 4.43 -5.42
CA ILE A 213 4.76 3.90 -5.17
C ILE A 213 4.26 4.49 -3.86
N PHE A 214 3.13 5.13 -3.93
CA PHE A 214 2.50 5.89 -2.85
C PHE A 214 1.03 5.51 -2.71
N GLN A 215 0.34 6.15 -1.77
CA GLN A 215 -1.12 6.04 -1.61
C GLN A 215 -1.74 7.42 -1.44
N ILE A 216 -3.02 7.56 -1.82
CA ILE A 216 -3.84 8.65 -1.30
C ILE A 216 -3.94 8.45 0.21
N GLN A 217 -3.45 9.42 1.00
CA GLN A 217 -3.37 9.34 2.47
C GLN A 217 -4.22 10.41 3.16
N SER A 218 -4.64 11.45 2.44
CA SER A 218 -5.52 12.49 2.98
C SER A 218 -6.37 13.12 1.88
N HIS A 219 -7.52 13.66 2.30
CA HIS A 219 -8.43 14.44 1.47
C HIS A 219 -8.74 15.76 2.16
N GLU A 220 -8.40 16.87 1.49
CA GLU A 220 -8.73 18.21 1.95
C GLU A 220 -9.43 18.98 0.83
N PRO A 221 -10.66 19.45 1.04
CA PRO A 221 -11.40 20.18 -0.02
C PRO A 221 -10.62 21.38 -0.55
N ASN A 222 -9.82 22.02 0.32
CA ASN A 222 -8.95 23.14 -0.04
C ASN A 222 -7.81 23.26 0.97
N ALA A 223 -6.66 22.63 0.70
CA ALA A 223 -5.50 22.63 1.58
C ALA A 223 -4.73 23.95 1.50
N TYR A 224 -4.13 24.40 2.60
CA TYR A 224 -3.30 25.58 2.66
C TYR A 224 -1.83 25.26 2.84
N ALA A 225 -1.02 25.62 1.87
CA ALA A 225 0.44 25.51 1.91
C ALA A 225 1.07 26.82 2.41
N GLY A 226 1.23 26.96 3.73
CA GLY A 226 1.67 28.19 4.39
C GLY A 226 3.03 28.71 3.92
N ASN A 227 3.99 27.83 3.58
CA ASN A 227 5.31 28.22 3.09
C ASN A 227 5.27 28.98 1.76
N TRP A 228 4.21 28.83 0.98
CA TRP A 228 4.04 29.46 -0.34
C TRP A 228 2.83 30.38 -0.41
N ASP A 229 2.06 30.50 0.68
CA ASP A 229 0.79 31.23 0.72
C ASP A 229 -0.14 30.80 -0.43
N LEU A 230 -0.38 29.48 -0.52
CA LEU A 230 -1.17 28.86 -1.58
C LEU A 230 -2.33 28.07 -1.02
N TRP A 231 -3.49 28.26 -1.59
CA TRP A 231 -4.65 27.39 -1.44
C TRP A 231 -4.72 26.41 -2.61
N MET A 232 -4.89 25.12 -2.30
CA MET A 232 -4.87 24.01 -3.24
C MET A 232 -6.21 23.27 -3.19
N PRO A 233 -7.14 23.55 -4.12
CA PRO A 233 -8.46 22.94 -4.13
C PRO A 233 -8.36 21.44 -4.47
N SER A 234 -9.27 20.65 -3.91
CA SER A 234 -9.37 19.19 -4.09
C SER A 234 -8.03 18.48 -3.84
N PHE A 235 -7.37 18.84 -2.73
CA PHE A 235 -6.07 18.30 -2.37
C PHE A 235 -6.18 16.86 -1.87
N MET A 236 -5.34 15.99 -2.41
CA MET A 236 -5.15 14.61 -1.98
C MET A 236 -3.67 14.37 -1.72
N GLY A 237 -3.28 14.28 -0.44
CA GLY A 237 -1.90 14.00 -0.05
C GLY A 237 -1.51 12.56 -0.38
N ILE A 238 -0.33 12.36 -0.99
CA ILE A 238 0.13 11.03 -1.39
C ILE A 238 1.41 10.58 -0.68
N TYR A 239 2.30 11.50 -0.33
CA TYR A 239 3.51 11.16 0.43
C TYR A 239 4.07 12.38 1.16
N ARG A 240 4.77 12.12 2.28
CA ARG A 240 5.59 13.10 2.96
C ARG A 240 6.99 13.12 2.35
N PRO A 241 7.46 14.26 1.78
CA PRO A 241 8.83 14.36 1.31
C PRO A 241 9.86 14.12 2.42
N VAL A 242 9.54 14.55 3.65
CA VAL A 242 10.32 14.33 4.85
C VAL A 242 9.45 13.53 5.84
N PRO A 243 9.89 12.36 6.34
CA PRO A 243 9.03 11.46 7.13
C PRO A 243 8.51 12.10 8.43
N THR A 244 9.22 13.05 9.01
CA THR A 244 8.86 13.76 10.26
C THR A 244 8.05 15.03 10.04
N SER A 245 7.75 15.39 8.80
CA SER A 245 6.95 16.58 8.45
C SER A 245 5.48 16.23 8.27
N ASP A 246 4.60 17.12 8.69
CA ASP A 246 3.16 17.01 8.37
C ASP A 246 2.85 17.44 6.93
N PHE A 247 3.80 18.12 6.28
CA PHE A 247 3.64 18.52 4.89
C PHE A 247 3.63 17.31 3.96
N MET A 248 2.67 17.29 3.04
CA MET A 248 2.54 16.26 2.00
C MET A 248 2.59 16.87 0.61
N ASN A 249 3.22 16.16 -0.31
CA ASN A 249 2.96 16.33 -1.73
C ASN A 249 1.72 15.52 -2.13
N GLY A 250 0.97 16.01 -3.10
CA GLY A 250 -0.28 15.38 -3.52
C GLY A 250 -0.83 15.95 -4.81
N PHE A 251 -2.01 15.48 -5.18
CA PHE A 251 -2.80 16.04 -6.27
C PHE A 251 -3.56 17.28 -5.81
N HIS A 252 -3.74 18.24 -6.69
CA HIS A 252 -4.63 19.38 -6.47
C HIS A 252 -5.03 20.04 -7.80
N GLY A 253 -6.08 20.85 -7.76
CA GLY A 253 -6.49 21.73 -8.85
C GLY A 253 -5.64 23.00 -8.94
N PHE A 254 -6.02 23.95 -9.80
CA PHE A 254 -5.27 25.20 -9.95
C PHE A 254 -5.20 25.98 -8.64
N PRO A 255 -3.98 26.26 -8.13
CA PRO A 255 -3.82 26.92 -6.85
C PRO A 255 -4.19 28.39 -6.91
N THR A 256 -4.61 28.94 -5.75
CA THR A 256 -4.92 30.37 -5.60
C THR A 256 -4.08 30.99 -4.50
N ARG A 257 -3.82 32.31 -4.65
CA ARG A 257 -3.28 33.15 -3.59
C ARG A 257 -4.24 34.31 -3.38
N GLY A 258 -4.79 34.43 -2.19
CA GLY A 258 -5.96 35.30 -1.99
C GLY A 258 -7.10 34.86 -2.93
N ASN A 259 -7.59 35.78 -3.76
CA ASN A 259 -8.63 35.51 -4.77
C ASN A 259 -8.05 35.29 -6.19
N ALA A 260 -6.73 35.27 -6.36
CA ALA A 260 -6.09 35.15 -7.66
C ALA A 260 -5.70 33.69 -7.94
N GLN A 261 -6.18 33.12 -9.04
CA GLN A 261 -5.68 31.86 -9.58
C GLN A 261 -4.28 32.10 -10.17
N LEU A 262 -3.36 31.14 -9.96
CA LEU A 262 -1.94 31.31 -10.34
C LEU A 262 -1.53 30.45 -11.54
N LEU A 263 -2.23 29.37 -11.81
CA LEU A 263 -1.95 28.44 -12.92
C LEU A 263 -3.25 28.13 -13.67
N TRP A 264 -3.11 27.82 -14.95
CA TRP A 264 -4.24 27.61 -15.88
C TRP A 264 -4.01 26.37 -16.74
N THR A 265 -4.97 26.05 -17.58
CA THR A 265 -4.91 24.90 -18.51
C THR A 265 -3.67 24.92 -19.41
N GLY A 266 -3.16 26.12 -19.78
CA GLY A 266 -1.93 26.25 -20.58
C GLY A 266 -0.65 25.87 -19.83
N ASP A 267 -0.69 25.76 -18.51
CA ASP A 267 0.45 25.34 -17.69
C ASP A 267 0.50 23.81 -17.51
N LEU A 268 -0.57 23.10 -17.89
CA LEU A 268 -0.61 21.64 -17.83
C LEU A 268 0.30 21.02 -18.91
N GLY A 269 0.90 19.88 -18.57
CA GLY A 269 1.85 19.22 -19.45
C GLY A 269 3.29 19.71 -19.28
N HIS A 270 3.56 20.56 -18.29
CA HIS A 270 4.88 21.13 -18.00
C HIS A 270 5.24 20.95 -16.52
N ARG A 271 6.53 21.02 -16.19
CA ARG A 271 7.00 21.03 -14.81
C ARG A 271 6.86 22.44 -14.22
N VAL A 272 5.87 22.66 -13.37
CA VAL A 272 5.55 23.98 -12.82
C VAL A 272 5.30 24.00 -11.32
N THR A 273 5.24 22.84 -10.66
CA THR A 273 4.97 22.74 -9.21
C THR A 273 6.25 22.65 -8.39
N TYR A 274 6.11 22.65 -7.07
CA TYR A 274 7.20 22.38 -6.11
C TYR A 274 7.12 20.96 -5.53
N GLY A 275 6.74 19.98 -6.34
CA GLY A 275 6.69 18.57 -5.98
C GLY A 275 5.29 17.95 -5.99
N CYS A 276 4.24 18.75 -5.94
CA CYS A 276 2.86 18.29 -6.11
C CYS A 276 2.55 17.91 -7.56
N ILE A 277 1.39 17.30 -7.76
CA ILE A 277 0.86 16.91 -9.07
C ILE A 277 -0.37 17.77 -9.34
N LEU A 278 -0.23 18.70 -10.28
CA LEU A 278 -1.28 19.63 -10.69
C LEU A 278 -2.16 18.98 -11.75
N LEU A 279 -3.46 19.09 -11.57
CA LEU A 279 -4.50 18.80 -12.56
C LEU A 279 -5.30 20.07 -12.85
N SER A 280 -6.16 20.05 -13.90
CA SER A 280 -7.19 21.08 -13.98
C SER A 280 -8.10 20.98 -12.74
N SER A 281 -8.70 22.10 -12.31
CA SER A 281 -9.58 22.07 -11.14
C SER A 281 -10.76 21.12 -11.32
N GLU A 282 -11.27 20.96 -12.53
CA GLU A 282 -12.31 19.99 -12.86
C GLU A 282 -11.83 18.55 -12.69
N ASN A 283 -10.68 18.20 -13.28
CA ASN A 283 -10.13 16.84 -13.18
C ASN A 283 -9.69 16.50 -11.75
N ALA A 284 -9.16 17.48 -11.02
CA ALA A 284 -8.81 17.32 -9.60
C ALA A 284 -10.05 17.02 -8.76
N GLN A 285 -11.17 17.70 -9.01
CA GLN A 285 -12.43 17.41 -8.31
C GLN A 285 -12.97 16.03 -8.66
N VAL A 286 -12.95 15.64 -9.94
CA VAL A 286 -13.37 14.28 -10.38
C VAL A 286 -12.51 13.20 -9.72
N LEU A 287 -11.19 13.43 -9.65
CA LEU A 287 -10.28 12.50 -9.00
C LEU A 287 -10.53 12.43 -7.48
N TYR A 288 -10.73 13.58 -6.84
CA TYR A 288 -11.03 13.72 -5.42
C TYR A 288 -12.30 12.94 -5.01
N ASP A 289 -13.33 13.01 -5.84
CA ASP A 289 -14.60 12.31 -5.58
C ASP A 289 -14.51 10.79 -5.81
N TRP A 290 -13.54 10.34 -6.64
CA TRP A 290 -13.38 8.93 -6.98
C TRP A 290 -12.32 8.21 -6.15
N ALA A 291 -11.22 8.87 -5.79
CA ALA A 291 -10.09 8.24 -5.13
C ALA A 291 -10.21 8.35 -3.61
N GLU A 292 -10.61 7.30 -2.94
CA GLU A 292 -10.55 7.18 -1.48
C GLU A 292 -9.12 7.00 -0.96
N GLU A 293 -8.92 7.21 0.33
CA GLU A 293 -7.66 6.91 1.02
C GLU A 293 -7.30 5.42 0.88
N GLY A 294 -6.04 5.13 0.59
CA GLY A 294 -5.57 3.77 0.29
C GLY A 294 -5.45 3.45 -1.21
N VAL A 295 -5.98 4.29 -2.12
CA VAL A 295 -5.76 4.12 -3.57
C VAL A 295 -4.28 4.27 -3.89
N VAL A 296 -3.72 3.30 -4.61
CA VAL A 296 -2.29 3.29 -4.98
C VAL A 296 -2.00 4.32 -6.06
N VAL A 297 -0.92 5.07 -5.86
CA VAL A 297 -0.40 6.06 -6.80
C VAL A 297 1.02 5.71 -7.19
N GLU A 298 1.23 5.40 -8.45
CA GLU A 298 2.55 5.16 -9.03
C GLU A 298 3.04 6.40 -9.77
N VAL A 299 4.18 6.94 -9.35
CA VAL A 299 4.85 8.05 -10.03
C VAL A 299 6.05 7.51 -10.80
N ARG A 300 5.95 7.50 -12.13
CA ARG A 300 6.98 7.04 -13.07
C ARG A 300 7.83 8.21 -13.58
N ARG A 301 9.08 7.91 -13.86
CA ARG A 301 10.08 8.82 -14.47
C ARG A 301 9.70 9.30 -15.86
#